data_f09057ff28ba9f6d0ef7399463729fb9
#
_entry.id   f09057ff28ba9f6d0ef7399463729fb9
#
_cell.length_a   1.000
_cell.length_b   1.000
_cell.length_c   1.000
_cell.angle_alpha   90.00
_cell.angle_beta   90.00
_cell.angle_gamma   90.00
#
_symmetry.space_group_name_H-M   'P 1'
#
loop_
_entity.id
_entity.type
_entity.pdbx_description
1 polymer ?
#
loop_
_entity_poly.entity_id
_entity_poly.type
_entity_poly.pdbx_seq_one_letter_code
_entity_poly.pdbx_strand_id
1 'polypeptide(L)'
;NLLASKKEIRQSERHDYYKRGAEWLYQHVPAGHIIFNTDWDDFPRLFYYDSNHYYVSGLDPSYLYDKSPELSELYERITLGKEEDPGPLIRDRFGATYVFSDNEHHDFFANARASGWFDIVYEDEQCTIFRIRDEKLLPLELKDNDPAETTPDGGDRP
;
A
#
# COMPACT_ATOMS: atom_id res chain seq x y z
N ASN A 1 -25.31 1.51 -6.90
CA ASN A 1 -25.21 2.73 -6.12
C ASN A 1 -24.62 3.85 -6.98
N LEU A 2 -25.42 4.88 -7.28
CA LEU A 2 -25.09 5.94 -8.27
C LEU A 2 -23.82 6.73 -7.93
N LEU A 3 -23.47 6.82 -6.63
CA LEU A 3 -22.25 7.51 -6.17
C LEU A 3 -20.99 6.66 -6.40
N ALA A 4 -21.07 5.34 -6.22
CA ALA A 4 -19.98 4.42 -6.52
C ALA A 4 -19.71 4.40 -8.03
N SER A 5 -20.77 4.30 -8.85
CA SER A 5 -20.64 4.33 -10.31
C SER A 5 -20.07 5.65 -10.85
N LYS A 6 -20.39 6.80 -10.22
CA LYS A 6 -19.81 8.09 -10.61
C LYS A 6 -18.32 8.19 -10.23
N LYS A 7 -17.91 7.54 -9.14
CA LYS A 7 -16.50 7.50 -8.71
C LYS A 7 -15.69 6.63 -9.66
N GLU A 8 -16.20 5.45 -10.02
CA GLU A 8 -15.57 4.55 -10.99
C GLU A 8 -15.41 5.21 -12.38
N ILE A 9 -16.43 5.93 -12.86
CA ILE A 9 -16.36 6.67 -14.12
C ILE A 9 -15.31 7.78 -14.06
N ARG A 10 -15.22 8.54 -12.96
CA ARG A 10 -14.20 9.58 -12.80
C ARG A 10 -12.80 9.02 -12.71
N GLN A 11 -12.61 7.85 -12.09
CA GLN A 11 -11.33 7.17 -12.03
C GLN A 11 -10.90 6.61 -13.39
N SER A 12 -11.85 6.08 -14.19
CA SER A 12 -11.56 5.58 -15.53
C SER A 12 -11.25 6.70 -16.55
N GLU A 13 -11.71 7.92 -16.28
CA GLU A 13 -11.48 9.09 -17.16
C GLU A 13 -10.15 9.81 -16.89
N ARG A 14 -9.50 9.57 -15.74
CA ARG A 14 -8.21 10.20 -15.43
C ARG A 14 -7.07 9.32 -15.89
N HIS A 15 -6.49 9.69 -17.03
CA HIS A 15 -5.32 9.02 -17.59
C HIS A 15 -4.07 9.09 -16.68
N ASP A 16 -4.02 10.04 -15.72
CA ASP A 16 -2.92 10.27 -14.80
C ASP A 16 -3.12 9.66 -13.41
N TYR A 17 -4.13 8.78 -13.26
CA TYR A 17 -4.41 8.13 -11.97
C TYR A 17 -3.22 7.24 -11.56
N TYR A 18 -2.73 7.40 -10.32
CA TYR A 18 -1.53 6.79 -9.74
C TYR A 18 -0.19 7.21 -10.37
N LYS A 19 -0.19 8.13 -11.34
CA LYS A 19 1.03 8.53 -12.04
C LYS A 19 2.14 8.94 -11.06
N ARG A 20 1.84 9.82 -10.11
CA ARG A 20 2.84 10.35 -9.16
C ARG A 20 3.41 9.25 -8.25
N GLY A 21 2.56 8.36 -7.76
CA GLY A 21 2.99 7.23 -6.93
C GLY A 21 3.86 6.24 -7.72
N ALA A 22 3.46 5.88 -8.94
CA ALA A 22 4.23 5.01 -9.81
C ALA A 22 5.56 5.63 -10.25
N GLU A 23 5.58 6.93 -10.59
CA GLU A 23 6.83 7.66 -10.88
C GLU A 23 7.73 7.74 -9.65
N TRP A 24 7.18 7.83 -8.44
CA TRP A 24 7.96 7.76 -7.22
C TRP A 24 8.65 6.40 -7.06
N LEU A 25 7.93 5.28 -7.30
CA LEU A 25 8.53 3.94 -7.31
C LEU A 25 9.66 3.86 -8.32
N TYR A 26 9.42 4.29 -9.55
CA TYR A 26 10.41 4.29 -10.62
C TYR A 26 11.71 5.02 -10.24
N GLN A 27 11.61 6.12 -9.51
CA GLN A 27 12.75 6.98 -9.15
C GLN A 27 13.49 6.55 -7.89
N HIS A 28 12.80 5.91 -6.91
CA HIS A 28 13.34 5.69 -5.57
C HIS A 28 13.55 4.22 -5.22
N VAL A 29 12.92 3.29 -5.94
CA VAL A 29 13.09 1.86 -5.71
C VAL A 29 13.99 1.27 -6.79
N PRO A 30 15.00 0.45 -6.45
CA PRO A 30 15.86 -0.17 -7.45
C PRO A 30 15.08 -1.03 -8.44
N ALA A 31 15.44 -0.97 -9.72
CA ALA A 31 14.80 -1.76 -10.77
C ALA A 31 14.83 -3.27 -10.45
N GLY A 32 13.79 -3.98 -10.84
CA GLY A 32 13.68 -5.41 -10.64
C GLY A 32 13.13 -5.83 -9.27
N HIS A 33 12.85 -4.87 -8.37
CA HIS A 33 12.16 -5.19 -7.11
C HIS A 33 10.72 -5.61 -7.36
N ILE A 34 10.20 -6.43 -6.46
CA ILE A 34 8.80 -6.84 -6.44
C ILE A 34 8.03 -5.85 -5.58
N ILE A 35 6.95 -5.32 -6.13
CA ILE A 35 6.00 -4.43 -5.46
C ILE A 35 4.74 -5.25 -5.13
N PHE A 36 4.34 -5.26 -3.87
CA PHE A 36 3.04 -5.81 -3.47
C PHE A 36 1.97 -4.76 -3.70
N ASN A 37 1.14 -4.94 -4.73
CA ASN A 37 -0.01 -4.07 -4.99
C ASN A 37 -1.26 -4.67 -4.33
N THR A 38 -2.02 -3.86 -3.61
CA THR A 38 -3.19 -4.33 -2.84
C THR A 38 -4.40 -4.62 -3.73
N ASP A 39 -4.43 -4.08 -4.95
CA ASP A 39 -5.47 -4.38 -5.92
C ASP A 39 -4.88 -4.81 -7.27
N TRP A 40 -5.50 -5.82 -7.89
CA TRP A 40 -5.04 -6.36 -9.16
C TRP A 40 -5.39 -5.46 -10.36
N ASP A 41 -6.49 -4.72 -10.29
CA ASP A 41 -6.94 -3.85 -11.38
C ASP A 41 -6.16 -2.53 -11.45
N ASP A 42 -5.34 -2.22 -10.45
CA ASP A 42 -4.40 -1.11 -10.48
C ASP A 42 -3.18 -1.37 -11.38
N PHE A 43 -2.86 -2.64 -11.62
CA PHE A 43 -1.66 -3.05 -12.35
C PHE A 43 -1.47 -2.35 -13.70
N PRO A 44 -2.48 -2.19 -14.59
CA PRO A 44 -2.28 -1.55 -15.87
C PRO A 44 -1.79 -0.11 -15.77
N ARG A 45 -2.28 0.62 -14.76
CA ARG A 45 -1.89 2.01 -14.51
C ARG A 45 -0.49 2.10 -13.90
N LEU A 46 -0.18 1.22 -12.96
CA LEU A 46 1.13 1.14 -12.34
C LEU A 46 2.19 0.78 -13.38
N PHE A 47 1.96 -0.27 -14.16
CA PHE A 47 2.90 -0.74 -15.18
C PHE A 47 3.13 0.27 -16.30
N TYR A 48 2.13 1.09 -16.63
CA TYR A 48 2.26 2.13 -17.64
C TYR A 48 3.29 3.20 -17.25
N TYR A 49 3.35 3.58 -15.97
CA TYR A 49 4.27 4.60 -15.47
C TYR A 49 5.52 4.03 -14.82
N ASP A 50 5.49 2.76 -14.41
CA ASP A 50 6.60 2.07 -13.77
C ASP A 50 6.73 0.64 -14.28
N SER A 51 7.40 0.48 -15.39
CA SER A 51 7.71 -0.83 -15.98
C SER A 51 9.02 -1.44 -15.48
N ASN A 52 9.71 -0.79 -14.53
CA ASN A 52 10.99 -1.26 -14.00
C ASN A 52 10.83 -2.29 -12.87
N HIS A 53 9.62 -2.42 -12.33
CA HIS A 53 9.33 -3.30 -11.21
C HIS A 53 8.40 -4.45 -11.62
N TYR A 54 8.41 -5.49 -10.77
CA TYR A 54 7.45 -6.58 -10.84
C TYR A 54 6.33 -6.34 -9.84
N TYR A 55 5.11 -6.70 -10.20
CA TYR A 55 3.94 -6.57 -9.34
C TYR A 55 3.40 -7.94 -8.98
N VAL A 56 2.99 -8.13 -7.71
CA VAL A 56 2.51 -9.44 -7.21
C VAL A 56 1.23 -9.85 -7.91
N SER A 57 0.30 -8.91 -8.10
CA SER A 57 -0.94 -9.16 -8.81
C SER A 57 -1.01 -8.33 -10.08
N GLY A 58 -1.34 -8.98 -11.19
CA GLY A 58 -1.38 -8.38 -12.53
C GLY A 58 -2.80 -8.37 -13.11
N LEU A 59 -2.88 -8.34 -14.44
CA LEU A 59 -4.12 -8.19 -15.21
C LEU A 59 -5.21 -9.24 -14.93
N ASP A 60 -4.80 -10.41 -14.46
CA ASP A 60 -5.71 -11.53 -14.18
C ASP A 60 -5.40 -12.13 -12.80
N PRO A 61 -6.29 -11.94 -11.82
CA PRO A 61 -6.10 -12.49 -10.48
C PRO A 61 -6.10 -14.03 -10.47
N SER A 62 -6.70 -14.68 -11.47
CA SER A 62 -6.71 -16.14 -11.58
C SER A 62 -5.32 -16.72 -11.82
N TYR A 63 -4.41 -15.93 -12.42
CA TYR A 63 -3.04 -16.38 -12.65
C TYR A 63 -2.30 -16.71 -11.34
N LEU A 64 -2.45 -15.91 -10.30
CA LEU A 64 -1.86 -16.20 -9.00
C LEU A 64 -2.48 -17.46 -8.39
N TYR A 65 -3.80 -17.61 -8.52
CA TYR A 65 -4.51 -18.82 -8.06
C TYR A 65 -4.06 -20.07 -8.79
N ASP A 66 -3.94 -20.02 -10.11
CA ASP A 66 -3.49 -21.19 -10.92
C ASP A 66 -2.05 -21.60 -10.62
N LYS A 67 -1.21 -20.63 -10.26
CA LYS A 67 0.19 -20.90 -9.89
C LYS A 67 0.33 -21.40 -8.46
N SER A 68 -0.40 -20.84 -7.53
CA SER A 68 -0.41 -21.21 -6.12
C SER A 68 -1.69 -20.74 -5.44
N PRO A 69 -2.70 -21.63 -5.29
CA PRO A 69 -3.92 -21.31 -4.57
C PRO A 69 -3.65 -20.77 -3.15
N GLU A 70 -2.64 -21.32 -2.46
CA GLU A 70 -2.25 -20.88 -1.12
C GLU A 70 -1.76 -19.43 -1.10
N LEU A 71 -0.93 -19.03 -2.08
CA LEU A 71 -0.47 -17.63 -2.19
C LEU A 71 -1.61 -16.70 -2.59
N SER A 72 -2.53 -17.15 -3.42
CA SER A 72 -3.73 -16.38 -3.79
C SER A 72 -4.63 -16.11 -2.58
N GLU A 73 -4.88 -17.14 -1.76
CA GLU A 73 -5.65 -16.99 -0.52
C GLU A 73 -4.94 -16.09 0.49
N LEU A 74 -3.61 -16.20 0.61
CA LEU A 74 -2.83 -15.33 1.48
C LEU A 74 -2.87 -13.87 1.00
N TYR A 75 -2.73 -13.65 -0.31
CA TYR A 75 -2.86 -12.33 -0.92
C TYR A 75 -4.21 -11.69 -0.56
N GLU A 76 -5.30 -12.43 -0.74
CA GLU A 76 -6.64 -11.96 -0.41
C GLU A 76 -6.78 -11.63 1.08
N ARG A 77 -6.30 -12.50 1.98
CA ARG A 77 -6.37 -12.24 3.43
C ARG A 77 -5.60 -10.97 3.83
N ILE A 78 -4.42 -10.75 3.23
CA ILE A 78 -3.61 -9.55 3.48
C ILE A 78 -4.36 -8.31 3.00
N THR A 79 -4.84 -8.29 1.76
CA THR A 79 -5.48 -7.11 1.17
C THR A 79 -6.82 -6.76 1.84
N LEU A 80 -7.54 -7.77 2.35
CA LEU A 80 -8.76 -7.60 3.14
C LEU A 80 -8.51 -7.28 4.62
N GLY A 81 -7.25 -7.08 5.04
CA GLY A 81 -6.92 -6.76 6.43
C GLY A 81 -7.16 -7.88 7.43
N LYS A 82 -7.17 -9.15 6.98
CA LYS A 82 -7.36 -10.33 7.86
C LYS A 82 -6.08 -10.80 8.53
N GLU A 83 -4.94 -10.22 8.17
CA GLU A 83 -3.62 -10.52 8.73
C GLU A 83 -3.14 -9.33 9.56
N GLU A 84 -2.93 -9.54 10.86
CA GLU A 84 -2.52 -8.48 11.80
C GLU A 84 -1.07 -8.01 11.59
N ASP A 85 -0.17 -8.92 11.20
CA ASP A 85 1.24 -8.65 10.91
C ASP A 85 1.56 -8.95 9.42
N PRO A 86 1.06 -8.16 8.46
CA PRO A 86 1.21 -8.49 7.05
C PRO A 86 2.64 -8.30 6.51
N GLY A 87 3.49 -7.49 7.14
CA GLY A 87 4.83 -7.17 6.66
C GLY A 87 5.72 -8.40 6.41
N PRO A 88 5.97 -9.26 7.43
CA PRO A 88 6.74 -10.48 7.24
C PRO A 88 6.15 -11.41 6.19
N LEU A 89 4.82 -11.53 6.14
CA LEU A 89 4.15 -12.38 5.16
C LEU A 89 4.37 -11.89 3.72
N ILE A 90 4.27 -10.58 3.50
CA ILE A 90 4.53 -9.97 2.19
C ILE A 90 6.00 -10.19 1.79
N ARG A 91 6.93 -9.92 2.69
CA ARG A 91 8.37 -10.06 2.43
C ARG A 91 8.75 -11.52 2.15
N ASP A 92 8.36 -12.43 3.02
CA ASP A 92 8.88 -13.79 3.04
C ASP A 92 8.15 -14.70 2.03
N ARG A 93 6.87 -14.43 1.72
CA ARG A 93 6.07 -15.24 0.82
C ARG A 93 5.99 -14.68 -0.60
N PHE A 94 6.04 -13.37 -0.77
CA PHE A 94 5.95 -12.71 -2.08
C PHE A 94 7.27 -12.08 -2.53
N GLY A 95 8.26 -11.98 -1.65
CA GLY A 95 9.55 -11.37 -1.96
C GLY A 95 9.50 -9.86 -2.16
N ALA A 96 8.43 -9.22 -1.70
CA ALA A 96 8.24 -7.79 -1.84
C ALA A 96 8.69 -7.04 -0.58
N THR A 97 9.40 -5.93 -0.78
CA THR A 97 9.82 -5.02 0.32
C THR A 97 9.11 -3.68 0.27
N TYR A 98 8.34 -3.43 -0.77
CA TYR A 98 7.49 -2.27 -0.93
C TYR A 98 6.06 -2.70 -1.21
N VAL A 99 5.11 -1.91 -0.72
CA VAL A 99 3.68 -2.08 -0.94
C VAL A 99 3.13 -0.82 -1.57
N PHE A 100 2.43 -0.97 -2.67
CA PHE A 100 1.58 0.07 -3.25
C PHE A 100 0.13 -0.22 -2.89
N SER A 101 -0.56 0.72 -2.31
CA SER A 101 -1.98 0.60 -2.01
C SER A 101 -2.73 1.86 -2.44
N ASP A 102 -3.88 1.68 -3.07
CA ASP A 102 -4.87 2.76 -3.12
C ASP A 102 -5.32 3.10 -1.69
N ASN A 103 -5.91 4.28 -1.49
CA ASN A 103 -6.28 4.73 -0.15
C ASN A 103 -7.62 4.14 0.33
N GLU A 104 -8.18 3.13 -0.34
CA GLU A 104 -9.48 2.52 -0.01
C GLU A 104 -9.36 1.23 0.82
N HIS A 105 -8.17 0.65 0.90
CA HIS A 105 -7.90 -0.57 1.69
C HIS A 105 -7.74 -0.28 3.20
N HIS A 106 -8.79 0.26 3.83
CA HIS A 106 -8.75 0.77 5.21
C HIS A 106 -8.30 -0.27 6.24
N ASP A 107 -8.75 -1.52 6.12
CA ASP A 107 -8.40 -2.59 7.07
C ASP A 107 -6.94 -3.00 6.92
N PHE A 108 -6.41 -3.09 5.70
CA PHE A 108 -4.98 -3.27 5.47
C PHE A 108 -4.17 -2.13 6.07
N PHE A 109 -4.60 -0.88 5.86
CA PHE A 109 -3.92 0.30 6.43
C PHE A 109 -3.89 0.27 7.95
N ALA A 110 -5.00 -0.11 8.61
CA ALA A 110 -5.05 -0.21 10.06
C ALA A 110 -4.02 -1.23 10.58
N ASN A 111 -3.93 -2.41 9.96
CA ASN A 111 -2.96 -3.43 10.31
C ASN A 111 -1.52 -2.99 10.00
N ALA A 112 -1.28 -2.38 8.84
CA ALA A 112 0.05 -1.89 8.47
C ALA A 112 0.58 -0.87 9.49
N ARG A 113 -0.27 0.08 9.90
CA ARG A 113 0.10 1.11 10.90
C ARG A 113 0.32 0.52 12.30
N ALA A 114 -0.54 -0.42 12.71
CA ALA A 114 -0.46 -1.03 14.05
C ALA A 114 0.69 -2.04 14.19
N SER A 115 1.09 -2.67 13.10
CA SER A 115 2.04 -3.80 13.13
C SER A 115 3.47 -3.41 13.47
N GLY A 116 3.88 -2.15 13.26
CA GLY A 116 5.26 -1.68 13.43
C GLY A 116 6.26 -2.16 12.36
N TRP A 117 5.77 -2.82 11.30
CA TRP A 117 6.61 -3.31 10.21
C TRP A 117 6.76 -2.35 9.04
N PHE A 118 6.00 -1.25 9.00
CA PHE A 118 5.92 -0.40 7.82
C PHE A 118 6.36 1.04 8.09
N ASP A 119 7.07 1.60 7.12
CA ASP A 119 7.26 3.04 6.96
C ASP A 119 6.41 3.53 5.80
N ILE A 120 5.67 4.62 5.97
CA ILE A 120 5.09 5.35 4.85
C ILE A 120 6.21 6.13 4.19
N VAL A 121 6.52 5.84 2.93
CA VAL A 121 7.60 6.49 2.17
C VAL A 121 7.07 7.44 1.10
N TYR A 122 5.80 7.28 0.74
CA TYR A 122 5.07 8.20 -0.14
C TYR A 122 3.57 8.13 0.18
N GLU A 123 2.90 9.27 0.13
CA GLU A 123 1.45 9.35 0.29
C GLU A 123 0.91 10.55 -0.50
N ASP A 124 -0.20 10.35 -1.19
CA ASP A 124 -0.98 11.41 -1.80
C ASP A 124 -2.49 11.10 -1.72
N GLU A 125 -3.32 11.89 -2.40
CA GLU A 125 -4.77 11.70 -2.40
C GLU A 125 -5.26 10.43 -3.10
N GLN A 126 -4.37 9.71 -3.83
CA GLN A 126 -4.72 8.54 -4.63
C GLN A 126 -4.16 7.24 -4.05
N CYS A 127 -2.95 7.30 -3.50
CA CYS A 127 -2.24 6.09 -3.05
C CYS A 127 -1.27 6.37 -1.91
N THR A 128 -0.90 5.30 -1.26
CA THR A 128 0.16 5.26 -0.24
C THR A 128 1.16 4.17 -0.59
N ILE A 129 2.45 4.47 -0.48
CA ILE A 129 3.52 3.49 -0.65
C ILE A 129 4.18 3.27 0.70
N PHE A 130 4.26 1.99 1.08
CA PHE A 130 4.92 1.55 2.29
C PHE A 130 6.22 0.84 1.94
N ARG A 131 7.23 1.03 2.79
CA ARG A 131 8.41 0.19 2.83
C ARG A 131 8.32 -0.77 4.02
N ILE A 132 8.59 -2.05 3.80
CA ILE A 132 8.63 -3.04 4.87
C ILE A 132 10.00 -2.95 5.55
N ARG A 133 10.01 -2.83 6.87
CA ARG A 133 11.21 -2.78 7.70
C ARG A 133 11.86 -4.15 7.81
N ASP A 134 13.16 -4.17 8.04
CA ASP A 134 13.88 -5.40 8.36
C ASP A 134 13.54 -5.91 9.77
N GLU A 135 13.27 -4.97 10.68
CA GLU A 135 12.92 -5.23 12.08
C GLU A 135 11.62 -4.53 12.47
N LYS A 136 10.87 -5.14 13.38
CA LYS A 136 9.63 -4.60 13.93
C LYS A 136 9.93 -3.49 14.93
N LEU A 137 9.26 -2.34 14.80
CA LEU A 137 9.29 -1.31 15.85
C LEU A 137 8.59 -1.79 17.11
N LEU A 138 9.18 -1.49 18.24
CA LEU A 138 8.55 -1.72 19.55
C LEU A 138 7.41 -0.70 19.79
N PRO A 139 6.40 -1.04 20.62
CA PRO A 139 5.24 -0.17 20.86
C PRO A 139 5.56 1.23 21.38
N LEU A 140 6.70 1.41 22.05
CA LEU A 140 7.18 2.72 22.53
C LEU A 140 7.67 3.61 21.39
N GLU A 141 8.27 3.02 20.37
CA GLU A 141 8.79 3.73 19.19
C GLU A 141 7.70 4.12 18.21
N LEU A 142 6.54 3.40 18.23
CA LEU A 142 5.36 3.73 17.43
C LEU A 142 4.68 5.03 17.87
N LYS A 143 4.79 5.40 19.16
CA LYS A 143 4.17 6.62 19.71
C LYS A 143 4.94 7.89 19.37
N ASP A 144 6.25 7.80 19.15
CA ASP A 144 7.09 8.96 18.86
C ASP A 144 7.01 9.40 17.39
N ASN A 145 6.42 8.56 16.51
CA ASN A 145 6.22 8.86 15.09
C ASN A 145 4.83 9.40 14.74
N ASP A 146 3.93 9.57 15.72
CA ASP A 146 2.66 10.25 15.50
C ASP A 146 2.95 11.77 15.45
N PRO A 147 2.60 12.50 14.37
CA PRO A 147 2.81 13.94 14.31
C PRO A 147 2.01 14.58 15.44
N ALA A 148 2.73 15.10 16.44
CA ALA A 148 2.23 15.62 17.69
C ALA A 148 1.00 16.50 17.48
N GLU A 149 -0.06 16.19 18.24
CA GLU A 149 -1.07 17.18 18.62
C GLU A 149 -0.36 18.42 19.18
N THR A 150 -0.23 19.45 18.36
CA THR A 150 0.06 20.79 18.84
C THR A 150 -1.19 21.28 19.57
N THR A 151 -1.25 21.04 20.87
CA THR A 151 -2.17 21.74 21.75
C THR A 151 -1.82 23.24 21.70
N PRO A 152 -2.75 24.13 21.32
CA PRO A 152 -2.54 25.54 21.51
C PRO A 152 -2.59 25.84 23.02
N ASP A 153 -1.45 26.25 23.55
CA ASP A 153 -1.31 26.78 24.91
C ASP A 153 -2.24 28.00 25.06
N GLY A 154 -3.32 27.80 25.80
CA GLY A 154 -4.23 28.84 26.25
C GLY A 154 -3.64 29.61 27.41
N GLY A 155 -2.73 30.53 27.11
CA GLY A 155 -2.24 31.48 28.09
C GLY A 155 -3.27 32.58 28.37
N ASP A 156 -4.14 32.34 29.34
CA ASP A 156 -4.91 33.40 29.98
C ASP A 156 -4.14 33.87 31.22
N ARG A 157 -3.84 35.13 31.29
CA ARG A 157 -3.38 35.82 32.52
C ARG A 157 -4.01 37.18 32.66
N PRO A 158 -4.29 37.60 33.89
CA PRO A 158 -5.21 38.58 34.38
C PRO A 158 -4.86 40.04 34.08
#